data_c624c22216dd7fe571ad9cd63bac126e
#
_entry.id   c624c22216dd7fe571ad9cd63bac126e
#
_cell.length_a   1.000
_cell.length_b   1.000
_cell.length_c   1.000
_cell.angle_alpha   90.00
_cell.angle_beta   90.00
_cell.angle_gamma   90.00
#
_symmetry.space_group_name_H-M   'P 1'
#
loop_
_entity.id
_entity.type
_entity.pdbx_description
1 polymer ?
#
loop_
_entity_poly.entity_id
_entity_poly.type
_entity_poly.pdbx_seq_one_letter_code
_entity_poly.pdbx_strand_id
1 'polypeptide(L)'
;MKNNLENKIFLFLGIDKFTIVALNSIDEEVYKEEILKDNKSNQIDLNFLDNFLNENIFKIEKKLNEFVKNVFLIIDHQNIFSIHLSIKNKFDNININLDSIHKLLLEAKSCCKKTLEDLDILHMKIDQFYIDGTYFKTLPKKKNCNNLSIDVSYICLPKKISKTIENVLRKYQISLDRMLSLDYLNGFFEKFFNFFN
;
A
#
# COMPACT_ATOMS: atom_id res chain seq x y z
N MET A 1 21.52 -3.11 -12.56
CA MET A 1 20.71 -2.16 -11.79
C MET A 1 21.53 -1.77 -10.58
N LYS A 2 21.91 -0.50 -10.43
CA LYS A 2 22.52 -0.01 -9.19
C LYS A 2 21.41 -0.06 -8.15
N ASN A 3 21.51 -0.92 -7.14
CA ASN A 3 20.73 -0.79 -5.92
C ASN A 3 21.14 0.56 -5.32
N ASN A 4 20.34 1.59 -5.52
CA ASN A 4 20.45 2.78 -4.70
C ASN A 4 20.08 2.33 -3.29
N LEU A 5 21.11 2.21 -2.46
CA LEU A 5 20.96 1.98 -1.02
C LEU A 5 20.48 3.31 -0.43
N GLU A 6 19.17 3.52 -0.43
CA GLU A 6 18.52 4.71 0.16
C GLU A 6 17.99 4.40 1.53
N ASN A 7 18.03 5.39 2.42
CA ASN A 7 17.38 5.31 3.72
C ASN A 7 15.87 5.21 3.53
N LYS A 8 15.18 4.44 4.37
CA LYS A 8 13.73 4.22 4.30
C LYS A 8 13.07 4.69 5.57
N ILE A 9 12.06 5.52 5.45
CA ILE A 9 11.26 5.98 6.58
C ILE A 9 9.85 5.44 6.44
N PHE A 10 9.38 4.76 7.48
CA PHE A 10 8.03 4.21 7.58
C PHE A 10 7.26 4.97 8.63
N LEU A 11 6.10 5.48 8.26
CA LEU A 11 5.15 6.12 9.16
C LEU A 11 3.91 5.22 9.26
N PHE A 12 3.65 4.69 10.44
CA PHE A 12 2.46 3.93 10.73
C PHE A 12 1.42 4.79 11.43
N LEU A 13 0.22 4.86 10.86
CA LEU A 13 -0.94 5.55 11.42
C LEU A 13 -2.01 4.53 11.77
N GLY A 14 -1.99 4.09 13.03
CA GLY A 14 -2.96 3.16 13.58
C GLY A 14 -4.13 3.84 14.28
N ILE A 15 -5.10 3.03 14.70
CA ILE A 15 -6.28 3.46 15.43
C ILE A 15 -5.89 3.97 16.82
N ASP A 16 -4.96 3.30 17.48
CA ASP A 16 -4.55 3.50 18.87
C ASP A 16 -3.15 4.11 19.04
N LYS A 17 -2.33 4.06 18.00
CA LYS A 17 -0.95 4.55 18.05
C LYS A 17 -0.45 5.07 16.71
N PHE A 18 0.55 5.94 16.77
CA PHE A 18 1.39 6.30 15.64
C PHE A 18 2.82 5.83 15.91
N THR A 19 3.47 5.31 14.88
CA THR A 19 4.86 4.86 14.97
C THR A 19 5.64 5.38 13.77
N ILE A 20 6.86 5.86 14.00
CA ILE A 20 7.79 6.20 12.93
C ILE A 20 9.07 5.39 13.09
N VAL A 21 9.52 4.79 11.99
CA VAL A 21 10.73 3.97 11.94
C VAL A 21 11.60 4.46 10.80
N ALA A 22 12.87 4.69 11.07
CA ALA A 22 13.86 4.96 10.03
C ALA A 22 14.88 3.83 9.95
N LEU A 23 15.06 3.32 8.74
CA LEU A 23 16.07 2.34 8.40
C LEU A 23 17.18 3.02 7.57
N ASN A 24 18.42 2.64 7.86
CA ASN A 24 19.54 3.07 7.03
C ASN A 24 19.57 2.31 5.70
N SER A 25 20.54 2.64 4.85
CA SER A 25 20.71 2.05 3.52
C SER A 25 20.96 0.54 3.48
N ILE A 26 21.26 -0.08 4.61
CA ILE A 26 21.44 -1.54 4.76
C ILE A 26 20.29 -2.20 5.53
N ASP A 27 19.14 -1.51 5.62
CA ASP A 27 17.91 -1.95 6.28
C ASP A 27 18.05 -2.20 7.81
N GLU A 28 18.98 -1.52 8.48
CA GLU A 28 19.06 -1.52 9.94
C GLU A 28 18.23 -0.39 10.53
N GLU A 29 17.53 -0.67 11.62
CA GLU A 29 16.79 0.34 12.38
C GLU A 29 17.75 1.30 13.06
N VAL A 30 17.65 2.58 12.71
CA VAL A 30 18.44 3.67 13.32
C VAL A 30 17.58 4.59 14.17
N TYR A 31 16.29 4.55 13.98
CA TYR A 31 15.34 5.34 14.78
C TYR A 31 13.99 4.63 14.83
N LYS A 32 13.39 4.59 16.02
CA LYS A 32 11.99 4.20 16.25
C LYS A 32 11.42 5.08 17.34
N GLU A 33 10.21 5.56 17.13
CA GLU A 33 9.41 6.27 18.12
C GLU A 33 7.95 5.88 17.96
N GLU A 34 7.26 5.75 19.08
CA GLU A 34 5.86 5.38 19.14
C GLU A 34 5.14 6.29 20.11
N ILE A 35 3.94 6.72 19.76
CA ILE A 35 3.06 7.50 20.63
C ILE A 35 1.66 6.88 20.64
N LEU A 36 1.15 6.64 21.84
CA LEU A 36 -0.21 6.17 22.03
C LEU A 36 -1.19 7.33 21.94
N LYS A 37 -2.33 7.07 21.35
CA LYS A 37 -3.45 8.03 21.28
C LYS A 37 -4.31 7.88 22.53
N ASP A 38 -4.55 8.98 23.25
CA ASP A 38 -5.41 9.01 24.44
C ASP A 38 -6.87 8.67 24.10
N ASN A 39 -7.33 9.08 22.92
CA ASN A 39 -8.66 8.78 22.41
C ASN A 39 -8.58 7.75 21.28
N LYS A 40 -9.22 6.61 21.44
CA LYS A 40 -9.44 5.61 20.38
C LYS A 40 -10.46 6.14 19.35
N SER A 41 -10.12 7.29 18.75
CA SER A 41 -10.90 7.81 17.64
C SER A 41 -10.56 7.03 16.38
N ASN A 42 -11.59 6.55 15.69
CA ASN A 42 -11.44 5.90 14.39
C ASN A 42 -11.02 6.89 13.28
N GLN A 43 -10.83 8.16 13.62
CA GLN A 43 -10.34 9.18 12.71
C GLN A 43 -8.87 9.50 13.01
N ILE A 44 -8.12 9.82 11.95
CA ILE A 44 -6.74 10.29 12.10
C ILE A 44 -6.81 11.74 12.63
N ASP A 45 -6.31 11.95 13.83
CA ASP A 45 -6.16 13.29 14.40
C ASP A 45 -4.93 13.95 13.73
N LEU A 46 -5.22 14.96 12.91
CA LEU A 46 -4.20 15.66 12.12
C LEU A 46 -3.31 16.56 12.96
N ASN A 47 -3.83 17.14 14.04
CA ASN A 47 -3.03 17.95 14.95
C ASN A 47 -2.07 17.05 15.72
N PHE A 48 -2.53 15.88 16.14
CA PHE A 48 -1.70 14.89 16.78
C PHE A 48 -0.61 14.36 15.84
N LEU A 49 -0.95 14.12 14.55
CA LEU A 49 0.03 13.75 13.52
C LEU A 49 1.06 14.86 13.29
N ASP A 50 0.61 16.10 13.19
CA ASP A 50 1.50 17.26 12.98
C ASP A 50 2.51 17.40 14.14
N ASN A 51 2.05 17.33 15.38
CA ASN A 51 2.90 17.35 16.55
C ASN A 51 3.90 16.18 16.57
N PHE A 52 3.43 14.97 16.28
CA PHE A 52 4.28 13.78 16.23
C PHE A 52 5.40 13.91 15.18
N LEU A 53 5.09 14.42 14.00
CA LEU A 53 6.09 14.67 12.97
C LEU A 53 7.07 15.78 13.37
N ASN A 54 6.57 16.88 13.93
CA ASN A 54 7.40 17.99 14.40
C ASN A 54 8.46 17.56 15.44
N GLU A 55 8.10 16.63 16.31
CA GLU A 55 9.01 16.13 17.35
C GLU A 55 10.05 15.15 16.81
N ASN A 56 9.74 14.45 15.71
CA ASN A 56 10.53 13.28 15.28
C ASN A 56 11.35 13.52 14.02
N ILE A 57 10.90 14.32 13.05
CA ILE A 57 11.58 14.46 11.76
C ILE A 57 13.02 14.94 11.94
N PHE A 58 13.25 16.00 12.72
CA PHE A 58 14.59 16.52 12.95
C PHE A 58 15.52 15.49 13.63
N LYS A 59 14.98 14.66 14.55
CA LYS A 59 15.76 13.63 15.23
C LYS A 59 16.22 12.54 14.23
N ILE A 60 15.33 12.17 13.28
CA ILE A 60 15.64 11.22 12.21
C ILE A 60 16.71 11.78 11.28
N GLU A 61 16.54 13.00 10.81
CA GLU A 61 17.48 13.68 9.91
C GLU A 61 18.90 13.77 10.54
N LYS A 62 18.95 14.09 11.83
CA LYS A 62 20.21 14.12 12.58
C LYS A 62 20.88 12.74 12.66
N LYS A 63 20.08 11.66 12.81
CA LYS A 63 20.62 10.30 12.89
C LYS A 63 21.05 9.76 11.53
N LEU A 64 20.32 10.08 10.49
CA LEU A 64 20.63 9.68 9.12
C LEU A 64 21.67 10.59 8.46
N ASN A 65 21.91 11.77 9.04
CA ASN A 65 22.71 12.86 8.43
C ASN A 65 22.22 13.23 7.01
N GLU A 66 20.91 13.16 6.82
CA GLU A 66 20.22 13.41 5.55
C GLU A 66 18.80 13.92 5.81
N PHE A 67 18.28 14.81 4.93
CA PHE A 67 16.90 15.27 5.01
C PHE A 67 15.92 14.17 4.63
N VAL A 68 14.83 14.07 5.39
CA VAL A 68 13.70 13.18 5.08
C VAL A 68 12.93 13.76 3.90
N LYS A 69 13.02 13.11 2.73
CA LYS A 69 12.33 13.54 1.51
C LYS A 69 11.05 12.76 1.27
N ASN A 70 11.07 11.47 1.60
CA ASN A 70 9.98 10.53 1.29
C ASN A 70 9.68 9.65 2.49
N VAL A 71 8.40 9.27 2.62
CA VAL A 71 7.95 8.28 3.61
C VAL A 71 7.08 7.22 2.95
N PHE A 72 7.18 5.99 3.44
CA PHE A 72 6.21 4.93 3.23
C PHE A 72 5.16 5.04 4.33
N LEU A 73 3.91 5.24 3.95
CA LEU A 73 2.80 5.33 4.89
C LEU A 73 2.12 3.97 5.03
N ILE A 74 2.05 3.46 6.24
CA ILE A 74 1.25 2.29 6.58
C ILE A 74 0.03 2.80 7.35
N ILE A 75 -1.16 2.46 6.86
CA ILE A 75 -2.39 2.96 7.45
C ILE A 75 -3.31 1.82 7.89
N ASP A 76 -3.77 1.91 9.14
CA ASP A 76 -4.87 1.12 9.67
C ASP A 76 -6.05 2.06 9.91
N HIS A 77 -7.07 1.97 9.06
CA HIS A 77 -8.19 2.91 9.09
C HIS A 77 -9.51 2.22 8.70
N GLN A 78 -10.58 2.51 9.46
CA GLN A 78 -11.90 1.90 9.23
C GLN A 78 -12.50 2.17 7.84
N ASN A 79 -12.07 3.21 7.16
CA ASN A 79 -12.57 3.55 5.82
C ASN A 79 -11.76 2.85 4.71
N ILE A 80 -10.85 1.96 5.04
CA ILE A 80 -10.25 1.04 4.08
C ILE A 80 -11.28 -0.04 3.78
N PHE A 81 -11.54 -0.27 2.50
CA PHE A 81 -12.48 -1.28 2.04
C PHE A 81 -12.03 -1.91 0.73
N SER A 82 -12.59 -3.08 0.43
CA SER A 82 -12.27 -3.81 -0.79
C SER A 82 -13.42 -3.74 -1.80
N ILE A 83 -13.07 -3.50 -3.06
CA ILE A 83 -13.96 -3.64 -4.20
C ILE A 83 -13.55 -4.90 -4.95
N HIS A 84 -14.49 -5.84 -5.09
CA HIS A 84 -14.27 -7.10 -5.79
C HIS A 84 -14.91 -7.05 -7.16
N LEU A 85 -14.19 -7.50 -8.17
CA LEU A 85 -14.73 -7.65 -9.51
C LEU A 85 -14.16 -8.87 -10.21
N SER A 86 -14.96 -9.43 -11.11
CA SER A 86 -14.54 -10.48 -12.04
C SER A 86 -14.45 -9.90 -13.44
N ILE A 87 -13.32 -10.13 -14.10
CA ILE A 87 -13.15 -9.78 -15.51
C ILE A 87 -12.90 -11.03 -16.32
N LYS A 88 -13.58 -11.14 -17.45
CA LYS A 88 -13.50 -12.30 -18.35
C LYS A 88 -13.11 -11.88 -19.75
N ASN A 89 -12.18 -12.59 -20.34
CA ASN A 89 -11.85 -12.45 -21.74
C ASN A 89 -11.84 -13.80 -22.48
N LYS A 90 -12.14 -13.76 -23.77
CA LYS A 90 -12.05 -14.91 -24.68
C LYS A 90 -10.75 -14.83 -25.44
N PHE A 91 -10.14 -15.97 -25.64
CA PHE A 91 -8.90 -16.18 -26.37
C PHE A 91 -9.06 -17.32 -27.38
N ASP A 92 -8.24 -17.36 -28.42
CA ASP A 92 -8.23 -18.43 -29.39
C ASP A 92 -7.07 -19.38 -29.09
N ASN A 93 -7.26 -20.27 -28.11
CA ASN A 93 -6.27 -21.27 -27.71
C ASN A 93 -4.86 -20.67 -27.43
N ILE A 94 -4.81 -19.52 -26.81
CA ILE A 94 -3.56 -18.81 -26.52
C ILE A 94 -2.95 -19.29 -25.21
N ASN A 95 -1.63 -19.43 -25.17
CA ASN A 95 -0.90 -19.68 -23.93
C ASN A 95 -0.92 -18.43 -23.06
N ILE A 96 -1.51 -18.54 -21.87
CA ILE A 96 -1.61 -17.44 -20.92
C ILE A 96 -0.22 -17.09 -20.41
N ASN A 97 0.14 -15.82 -20.49
CA ASN A 97 1.36 -15.24 -19.95
C ASN A 97 1.06 -14.02 -19.06
N LEU A 98 2.09 -13.48 -18.45
CA LEU A 98 1.96 -12.31 -17.59
C LEU A 98 1.43 -11.06 -18.32
N ASP A 99 1.75 -10.91 -19.61
CA ASP A 99 1.26 -9.77 -20.41
C ASP A 99 -0.25 -9.85 -20.63
N SER A 100 -0.78 -11.07 -20.86
CA SER A 100 -2.23 -11.29 -20.97
C SER A 100 -2.94 -10.91 -19.67
N ILE A 101 -2.39 -11.29 -18.53
CA ILE A 101 -2.92 -10.91 -17.19
C ILE A 101 -2.85 -9.41 -17.01
N HIS A 102 -1.69 -8.79 -17.31
CA HIS A 102 -1.51 -7.35 -17.16
C HIS A 102 -2.53 -6.56 -17.99
N LYS A 103 -2.79 -6.95 -19.23
CA LYS A 103 -3.83 -6.34 -20.07
C LYS A 103 -5.21 -6.43 -19.44
N LEU A 104 -5.60 -7.58 -18.92
CA LEU A 104 -6.88 -7.77 -18.22
C LEU A 104 -6.98 -6.89 -16.96
N LEU A 105 -5.90 -6.75 -16.20
CA LEU A 105 -5.88 -5.89 -15.01
C LEU A 105 -6.02 -4.41 -15.37
N LEU A 106 -5.39 -3.96 -16.45
CA LEU A 106 -5.56 -2.59 -16.97
C LEU A 106 -6.99 -2.34 -17.45
N GLU A 107 -7.59 -3.32 -18.11
CA GLU A 107 -9.00 -3.25 -18.54
C GLU A 107 -9.93 -3.18 -17.32
N ALA A 108 -9.74 -4.05 -16.32
CA ALA A 108 -10.47 -4.03 -15.06
C ALA A 108 -10.41 -2.65 -14.39
N LYS A 109 -9.21 -2.09 -14.28
CA LYS A 109 -9.01 -0.73 -13.74
C LYS A 109 -9.72 0.34 -14.55
N SER A 110 -9.71 0.24 -15.89
CA SER A 110 -10.38 1.17 -16.78
C SER A 110 -11.90 1.11 -16.64
N CYS A 111 -12.48 -0.10 -16.53
CA CYS A 111 -13.92 -0.30 -16.32
C CYS A 111 -14.40 0.36 -15.01
N CYS A 112 -13.56 0.34 -13.98
CA CYS A 112 -13.90 0.93 -12.68
C CYS A 112 -13.53 2.42 -12.54
N LYS A 113 -12.97 3.05 -13.57
CA LYS A 113 -12.40 4.40 -13.48
C LYS A 113 -13.33 5.44 -12.86
N LYS A 114 -14.61 5.45 -13.24
CA LYS A 114 -15.61 6.38 -12.68
C LYS A 114 -15.93 6.05 -11.21
N THR A 115 -16.10 4.77 -10.89
CA THR A 115 -16.40 4.31 -9.53
C THR A 115 -15.23 4.58 -8.58
N LEU A 116 -13.99 4.57 -9.11
CA LEU A 116 -12.77 4.77 -8.36
C LEU A 116 -12.26 6.23 -8.38
N GLU A 117 -13.03 7.17 -8.94
CA GLU A 117 -12.59 8.57 -9.13
C GLU A 117 -12.22 9.25 -7.80
N ASP A 118 -13.00 9.01 -6.75
CA ASP A 118 -12.79 9.57 -5.41
C ASP A 118 -12.02 8.65 -4.47
N LEU A 119 -11.42 7.60 -4.99
CA LEU A 119 -10.69 6.58 -4.25
C LEU A 119 -9.23 6.51 -4.68
N ASP A 120 -8.35 6.29 -3.72
CA ASP A 120 -6.99 5.82 -3.96
C ASP A 120 -6.95 4.31 -3.83
N ILE A 121 -6.44 3.65 -4.87
CA ILE A 121 -6.20 2.21 -4.85
C ILE A 121 -4.85 2.00 -4.16
N LEU A 122 -4.87 1.49 -2.93
CA LEU A 122 -3.67 1.15 -2.18
C LEU A 122 -3.01 -0.11 -2.73
N HIS A 123 -3.83 -1.13 -2.99
CA HIS A 123 -3.37 -2.42 -3.51
C HIS A 123 -4.35 -2.99 -4.51
N MET A 124 -3.83 -3.79 -5.44
CA MET A 124 -4.58 -4.63 -6.33
C MET A 124 -4.10 -6.08 -6.16
N LYS A 125 -5.01 -6.97 -5.85
CA LYS A 125 -4.74 -8.36 -5.58
C LYS A 125 -5.56 -9.23 -6.53
N ILE A 126 -4.94 -10.21 -7.16
CA ILE A 126 -5.67 -11.27 -7.87
C ILE A 126 -6.03 -12.33 -6.83
N ASP A 127 -7.31 -12.58 -6.65
CA ASP A 127 -7.80 -13.56 -5.70
C ASP A 127 -7.77 -14.96 -6.30
N GLN A 128 -8.17 -15.10 -7.57
CA GLN A 128 -8.24 -16.40 -8.25
C GLN A 128 -8.34 -16.27 -9.78
N PHE A 129 -8.08 -17.39 -10.44
CA PHE A 129 -8.17 -17.55 -11.89
C PHE A 129 -9.19 -18.63 -12.23
N TYR A 130 -9.95 -18.42 -13.30
CA TYR A 130 -10.76 -19.43 -13.95
C TYR A 130 -10.32 -19.59 -15.40
N ILE A 131 -9.86 -20.77 -15.77
CA ILE A 131 -9.37 -21.10 -17.11
C ILE A 131 -10.24 -22.20 -17.66
N ASP A 132 -11.01 -21.88 -18.72
CA ASP A 132 -11.97 -22.79 -19.35
C ASP A 132 -12.90 -23.47 -18.34
N GLY A 133 -13.38 -22.66 -17.33
CA GLY A 133 -14.27 -23.12 -16.27
C GLY A 133 -13.57 -23.84 -15.10
N THR A 134 -12.26 -24.04 -15.15
CA THR A 134 -11.51 -24.66 -14.05
C THR A 134 -10.89 -23.59 -13.15
N TYR A 135 -11.04 -23.74 -11.84
CA TYR A 135 -10.49 -22.86 -10.80
C TYR A 135 -8.99 -23.10 -10.58
N PHE A 136 -8.25 -21.99 -10.39
CA PHE A 136 -6.84 -21.99 -9.99
C PHE A 136 -6.56 -20.85 -9.01
N LYS A 137 -5.89 -21.16 -7.90
CA LYS A 137 -5.44 -20.16 -6.93
C LYS A 137 -4.24 -19.38 -7.44
N THR A 138 -3.41 -20.01 -8.25
CA THR A 138 -2.22 -19.42 -8.86
C THR A 138 -2.24 -19.67 -10.36
N LEU A 139 -1.61 -18.78 -11.13
CA LEU A 139 -1.53 -18.94 -12.58
C LEU A 139 -0.78 -20.23 -12.94
N PRO A 140 -1.40 -21.21 -13.63
CA PRO A 140 -0.73 -22.42 -14.02
C PRO A 140 0.33 -22.13 -15.10
N LYS A 141 1.48 -22.78 -14.99
CA LYS A 141 2.55 -22.67 -15.98
C LYS A 141 2.10 -23.33 -17.29
N LYS A 142 2.25 -22.64 -18.42
CA LYS A 142 2.03 -23.17 -19.79
C LYS A 142 0.66 -23.82 -19.99
N LYS A 143 -0.41 -23.10 -19.78
CA LYS A 143 -1.76 -23.56 -20.13
C LYS A 143 -2.34 -22.72 -21.25
N ASN A 144 -2.73 -23.39 -22.35
CA ASN A 144 -3.55 -22.75 -23.37
C ASN A 144 -4.98 -22.59 -22.85
N CYS A 145 -5.65 -21.55 -23.25
CA CYS A 145 -7.04 -21.33 -22.88
C CYS A 145 -7.84 -20.64 -23.98
N ASN A 146 -9.15 -20.88 -23.94
CA ASN A 146 -10.14 -20.18 -24.74
C ASN A 146 -10.89 -19.11 -23.90
N ASN A 147 -11.01 -19.33 -22.59
CA ASN A 147 -11.66 -18.39 -21.70
C ASN A 147 -10.83 -18.22 -20.44
N LEU A 148 -10.47 -16.99 -20.12
CA LEU A 148 -9.83 -16.62 -18.88
C LEU A 148 -10.74 -15.65 -18.13
N SER A 149 -11.05 -15.97 -16.87
CA SER A 149 -11.62 -15.03 -15.94
C SER A 149 -10.68 -14.89 -14.74
N ILE A 150 -10.53 -13.66 -14.25
CA ILE A 150 -9.78 -13.36 -13.03
C ILE A 150 -10.68 -12.59 -12.07
N ASP A 151 -10.65 -12.99 -10.82
CA ASP A 151 -11.26 -12.23 -9.74
C ASP A 151 -10.19 -11.36 -9.10
N VAL A 152 -10.48 -10.08 -8.98
CA VAL A 152 -9.55 -9.05 -8.51
C VAL A 152 -10.18 -8.28 -7.37
N SER A 153 -9.40 -8.04 -6.33
CA SER A 153 -9.72 -7.16 -5.23
C SER A 153 -8.92 -5.87 -5.31
N TYR A 154 -9.59 -4.72 -5.29
CA TYR A 154 -8.98 -3.42 -5.09
C TYR A 154 -9.16 -3.01 -3.63
N ILE A 155 -8.07 -2.81 -2.91
CA ILE A 155 -8.08 -2.26 -1.55
C ILE A 155 -7.98 -0.75 -1.69
N CYS A 156 -9.00 -0.05 -1.23
CA CYS A 156 -9.22 1.36 -1.50
C CYS A 156 -9.33 2.19 -0.22
N LEU A 157 -8.94 3.45 -0.33
CA LEU A 157 -9.11 4.49 0.69
C LEU A 157 -9.72 5.74 0.02
N PRO A 158 -10.67 6.46 0.67
CA PRO A 158 -11.15 7.74 0.14
C PRO A 158 -10.02 8.76 -0.03
N LYS A 159 -9.90 9.37 -1.21
CA LYS A 159 -8.87 10.38 -1.55
C LYS A 159 -8.85 11.58 -0.59
N LYS A 160 -9.96 11.88 0.04
CA LYS A 160 -10.00 12.95 1.05
C LYS A 160 -9.06 12.66 2.21
N ILE A 161 -8.94 11.38 2.62
CA ILE A 161 -8.09 10.97 3.74
C ILE A 161 -6.61 11.04 3.34
N SER A 162 -6.25 10.44 2.21
CA SER A 162 -4.87 10.46 1.71
C SER A 162 -4.36 11.88 1.48
N LYS A 163 -5.14 12.73 0.79
CA LYS A 163 -4.80 14.13 0.56
C LYS A 163 -4.61 14.92 1.84
N THR A 164 -5.40 14.62 2.87
CA THR A 164 -5.28 15.33 4.14
C THR A 164 -3.97 14.97 4.84
N ILE A 165 -3.58 13.69 4.82
CA ILE A 165 -2.28 13.23 5.36
C ILE A 165 -1.12 13.84 4.55
N GLU A 166 -1.20 13.81 3.22
CA GLU A 166 -0.20 14.42 2.34
C GLU A 166 -0.01 15.92 2.62
N ASN A 167 -1.09 16.65 2.91
CA ASN A 167 -1.00 18.07 3.24
C ASN A 167 -0.24 18.31 4.55
N VAL A 168 -0.35 17.42 5.54
CA VAL A 168 0.45 17.49 6.76
C VAL A 168 1.93 17.21 6.44
N LEU A 169 2.22 16.15 5.69
CA LEU A 169 3.59 15.81 5.29
C LEU A 169 4.28 16.92 4.50
N ARG A 170 3.54 17.61 3.62
CA ARG A 170 4.06 18.75 2.83
C ARG A 170 4.56 19.90 3.67
N LYS A 171 4.05 20.13 4.87
CA LYS A 171 4.57 21.16 5.78
C LYS A 171 6.04 20.92 6.13
N TYR A 172 6.44 19.65 6.15
CA TYR A 172 7.82 19.20 6.40
C TYR A 172 8.62 18.96 5.13
N GLN A 173 8.09 19.34 3.96
CA GLN A 173 8.68 19.09 2.64
C GLN A 173 8.85 17.59 2.33
N ILE A 174 8.03 16.75 2.96
CA ILE A 174 8.05 15.30 2.81
C ILE A 174 7.00 14.89 1.78
N SER A 175 7.40 14.05 0.84
CA SER A 175 6.51 13.41 -0.14
C SER A 175 6.10 12.01 0.34
N LEU A 176 4.90 11.62 -0.04
CA LEU A 176 4.44 10.26 0.14
C LEU A 176 4.98 9.39 -1.02
N ASP A 177 5.83 8.42 -0.71
CA ASP A 177 6.34 7.48 -1.72
C ASP A 177 5.29 6.42 -2.05
N ARG A 178 4.74 5.80 -1.02
CA ARG A 178 3.70 4.79 -1.15
C ARG A 178 2.82 4.72 0.09
N MET A 179 1.54 4.44 -0.13
CA MET A 179 0.59 4.13 0.95
C MET A 179 0.24 2.64 0.94
N LEU A 180 0.31 2.01 2.10
CA LEU A 180 0.06 0.60 2.31
C LEU A 180 -1.01 0.41 3.37
N SER A 181 -1.93 -0.53 3.17
CA SER A 181 -2.85 -0.92 4.24
C SER A 181 -2.19 -1.95 5.16
N LEU A 182 -2.47 -1.87 6.46
CA LEU A 182 -1.94 -2.82 7.44
C LEU A 182 -2.35 -4.26 7.10
N ASP A 183 -3.62 -4.48 6.74
CA ASP A 183 -4.14 -5.81 6.39
C ASP A 183 -3.40 -6.46 5.21
N TYR A 184 -2.98 -5.64 4.23
CA TYR A 184 -2.21 -6.14 3.11
C TYR A 184 -0.80 -6.59 3.56
N LEU A 185 -0.17 -5.83 4.44
CA LEU A 185 1.15 -6.17 4.98
C LEU A 185 1.09 -7.44 5.82
N ASN A 186 0.04 -7.62 6.63
CA ASN A 186 -0.19 -8.82 7.44
C ASN A 186 -0.22 -10.10 6.58
N GLY A 187 -0.70 -10.02 5.35
CA GLY A 187 -0.77 -11.16 4.44
C GLY A 187 0.52 -11.51 3.71
N PHE A 188 1.53 -10.61 3.67
CA PHE A 188 2.69 -10.75 2.81
C PHE A 188 4.07 -10.62 3.48
N PHE A 189 4.16 -9.95 4.64
CA PHE A 189 5.45 -9.56 5.23
C PHE A 189 5.53 -9.82 6.74
N GLU A 190 5.64 -11.08 7.16
CA GLU A 190 5.88 -11.42 8.57
C GLU A 190 7.10 -10.71 9.18
N LYS A 191 8.12 -10.39 8.37
CA LYS A 191 9.32 -9.67 8.83
C LYS A 191 9.07 -8.20 9.15
N PHE A 192 8.11 -7.55 8.50
CA PHE A 192 7.76 -6.14 8.76
C PHE A 192 7.06 -5.95 10.11
N PHE A 193 6.38 -6.98 10.60
CA PHE A 193 5.67 -6.95 11.89
C PHE A 193 6.58 -6.64 13.07
N ASN A 194 7.83 -7.11 13.05
CA ASN A 194 8.76 -6.89 14.15
C ASN A 194 9.15 -5.42 14.34
N PHE A 195 8.90 -4.56 13.34
CA PHE A 195 9.17 -3.12 13.46
C PHE A 195 8.00 -2.33 14.05
N PHE A 196 6.78 -2.87 14.03
CA PHE A 196 5.56 -2.16 14.45
C PHE A 196 4.87 -2.78 15.68
N ASN A 197 5.35 -3.92 16.16
CA ASN A 197 5.04 -4.51 17.45
C ASN A 197 6.18 -4.18 18.43
#